data_850c72f01bb807ffb4de98de578a16f2
#
_entry.id   850c72f01bb807ffb4de98de578a16f2
#
_cell.length_a   1.000
_cell.length_b   1.000
_cell.length_c   1.000
_cell.angle_alpha   90.00
_cell.angle_beta   90.00
_cell.angle_gamma   90.00
#
_symmetry.space_group_name_H-M   'P 1'
#
loop_
_entity.id
_entity.type
_entity.pdbx_description
1 polymer ?
#
loop_
_entity_poly.entity_id
_entity_poly.type
_entity_poly.pdbx_seq_one_letter_code
_entity_poly.pdbx_strand_id
1 'polypeptide(L)'
;MKNIKLRIVYLILGSALLLFALFMLAVNLIIPAHFVREAKKALISEARYQNRTIPYTDDESFFDDEWNDTEEHFLTPSIVFLELDNTNQSSSWNRDAYRLEKKLLEYCKGRDLSLNQCYTFKTERHHLIFMSAQEDYGDGEEPYSYIMYIDIGPITRYIVTLNWAFFAVLLAISSVMCLLGFRFGRDIEKEAERQQIFFQNASHELKTPLMAIQGYAEGIQAGVMDIGSAAEVILVESDRMTELVDELLDISKIDMGRQRLALSETDIRELLYDGIRAVEPIAAGGIAIVPDFPDEPVMVSCDDIQLRRAVTNILSNGVRYARSELRLTCRADKRHVTIRIQDDGDGIAEEDIPHIFDRFYMGRSGKSGIGLALTREIIHLHRGTSHAYNGETGAVFEISIPVSR
;
A
#
# COMPACT_ATOMS: atom_id res chain seq x y z
N MET A 1 10.72 -6.85 18.06
CA MET A 1 10.09 -6.27 16.85
C MET A 1 11.05 -5.97 15.67
N LYS A 2 12.32 -6.32 15.75
CA LYS A 2 13.41 -5.89 14.82
C LYS A 2 13.35 -6.38 13.36
N ASN A 3 12.29 -6.91 12.79
CA ASN A 3 12.33 -7.43 11.40
C ASN A 3 10.99 -7.44 10.64
N ILE A 4 10.03 -6.57 10.95
CA ILE A 4 8.75 -6.53 10.21
C ILE A 4 8.98 -6.19 8.74
N LYS A 5 9.83 -5.21 8.45
CA LYS A 5 10.21 -4.81 7.07
C LYS A 5 10.75 -5.99 6.26
N LEU A 6 11.72 -6.71 6.83
CA LEU A 6 12.33 -7.88 6.19
C LEU A 6 11.32 -9.01 5.98
N ARG A 7 10.42 -9.25 6.94
CA ARG A 7 9.38 -10.27 6.79
C ARG A 7 8.40 -9.95 5.65
N ILE A 8 7.97 -8.69 5.54
CA ILE A 8 7.11 -8.24 4.44
C ILE A 8 7.83 -8.41 3.09
N VAL A 9 9.09 -7.97 3.00
CA VAL A 9 9.89 -8.12 1.77
C VAL A 9 10.08 -9.59 1.39
N TYR A 10 10.42 -10.47 2.34
CA TYR A 10 10.56 -11.92 2.07
C TYR A 10 9.23 -12.56 1.65
N LEU A 11 8.11 -12.15 2.22
CA LEU A 11 6.80 -12.66 1.83
C LEU A 11 6.44 -12.23 0.41
N ILE A 12 6.69 -10.98 0.03
CA ILE A 12 6.48 -10.46 -1.33
C ILE A 12 7.38 -11.21 -2.33
N LEU A 13 8.68 -11.32 -2.04
CA LEU A 13 9.62 -12.01 -2.92
C LEU A 13 9.30 -13.50 -3.03
N GLY A 14 8.93 -14.16 -1.94
CA GLY A 14 8.55 -15.57 -1.93
C GLY A 14 7.29 -15.83 -2.75
N SER A 15 6.26 -15.00 -2.61
CA SER A 15 5.02 -15.10 -3.41
C SER A 15 5.28 -14.83 -4.90
N ALA A 16 6.11 -13.84 -5.24
CA ALA A 16 6.46 -13.54 -6.61
C ALA A 16 7.24 -14.70 -7.26
N LEU A 17 8.19 -15.29 -6.54
CA LEU A 17 8.96 -16.42 -7.02
C LEU A 17 8.09 -17.67 -7.21
N LEU A 18 7.14 -17.93 -6.31
CA LEU A 18 6.18 -19.02 -6.45
C LEU A 18 5.30 -18.84 -7.69
N LEU A 19 4.74 -17.64 -7.89
CA LEU A 19 3.93 -17.32 -9.06
C LEU A 19 4.74 -17.48 -10.35
N PHE A 20 5.98 -17.01 -10.36
CA PHE A 20 6.87 -17.19 -11.51
C PHE A 20 7.14 -18.65 -11.81
N ALA A 21 7.44 -19.47 -10.80
CA ALA A 21 7.67 -20.90 -10.98
C ALA A 21 6.44 -21.63 -11.53
N LEU A 22 5.24 -21.33 -11.03
CA LEU A 22 3.98 -21.89 -11.52
C LEU A 22 3.70 -21.47 -12.97
N PHE A 23 3.91 -20.21 -13.32
CA PHE A 23 3.75 -19.73 -14.68
C PHE A 23 4.73 -20.39 -15.64
N MET A 24 6.03 -20.45 -15.28
CA MET A 24 7.06 -21.12 -16.07
C MET A 24 6.73 -22.59 -16.30
N LEU A 25 6.25 -23.28 -15.26
CA LEU A 25 5.81 -24.68 -15.39
C LEU A 25 4.66 -24.80 -16.40
N ALA A 26 3.63 -23.96 -16.26
CA ALA A 26 2.46 -23.98 -17.15
C ALA A 26 2.85 -23.67 -18.61
N VAL A 27 3.57 -22.60 -18.86
CA VAL A 27 3.94 -22.15 -20.21
C VAL A 27 4.88 -23.14 -20.90
N ASN A 28 5.88 -23.67 -20.18
CA ASN A 28 6.88 -24.55 -20.79
C ASN A 28 6.43 -26.01 -20.91
N LEU A 29 5.40 -26.44 -20.17
CA LEU A 29 4.90 -27.80 -20.22
C LEU A 29 3.62 -27.93 -21.05
N ILE A 30 2.63 -27.04 -20.80
CA ILE A 30 1.31 -27.15 -21.41
C ILE A 30 1.32 -26.68 -22.86
N ILE A 31 1.92 -25.53 -23.15
CA ILE A 31 1.89 -24.95 -24.50
C ILE A 31 2.60 -25.83 -25.52
N PRO A 32 3.87 -26.26 -25.32
CA PRO A 32 4.53 -27.16 -26.28
C PRO A 32 3.79 -28.47 -26.48
N ALA A 33 3.27 -29.07 -25.40
CA ALA A 33 2.52 -30.31 -25.49
C ALA A 33 1.24 -30.16 -26.31
N HIS A 34 0.55 -29.02 -26.19
CA HIS A 34 -0.63 -28.71 -26.99
C HIS A 34 -0.26 -28.61 -28.49
N PHE A 35 0.75 -27.82 -28.83
CA PHE A 35 1.15 -27.63 -30.23
C PHE A 35 1.67 -28.92 -30.89
N VAL A 36 2.43 -29.74 -30.15
CA VAL A 36 2.84 -31.08 -30.63
C VAL A 36 1.62 -31.95 -30.92
N ARG A 37 0.60 -31.91 -30.08
CA ARG A 37 -0.64 -32.69 -30.28
C ARG A 37 -1.43 -32.20 -31.48
N GLU A 38 -1.56 -30.91 -31.65
CA GLU A 38 -2.26 -30.32 -32.79
C GLU A 38 -1.50 -30.57 -34.12
N ALA A 39 -0.19 -30.42 -34.14
CA ALA A 39 0.62 -30.76 -35.30
C ALA A 39 0.50 -32.22 -35.71
N LYS A 40 0.49 -33.17 -34.78
CA LYS A 40 0.23 -34.60 -35.06
C LYS A 40 -1.16 -34.84 -35.63
N LYS A 41 -2.19 -34.19 -35.06
CA LYS A 41 -3.57 -34.32 -35.58
C LYS A 41 -3.65 -33.78 -37.00
N ALA A 42 -3.04 -32.60 -37.28
CA ALA A 42 -3.06 -31.99 -38.61
C ALA A 42 -2.40 -32.91 -39.64
N LEU A 43 -1.24 -33.49 -39.35
CA LEU A 43 -0.57 -34.43 -40.26
C LEU A 43 -1.41 -35.69 -40.53
N ILE A 44 -2.04 -36.26 -39.49
CA ILE A 44 -2.89 -37.45 -39.63
C ILE A 44 -4.16 -37.12 -40.44
N SER A 45 -4.76 -35.95 -40.22
CA SER A 45 -5.93 -35.53 -40.97
C SER A 45 -5.63 -35.31 -42.46
N GLU A 46 -4.50 -34.68 -42.76
CA GLU A 46 -4.03 -34.45 -44.13
C GLU A 46 -3.75 -35.77 -44.86
N ALA A 47 -3.01 -36.70 -44.21
CA ALA A 47 -2.75 -38.02 -44.76
C ALA A 47 -4.05 -38.82 -45.08
N ARG A 48 -5.07 -38.66 -44.25
CA ARG A 48 -6.39 -39.28 -44.50
C ARG A 48 -7.13 -38.63 -45.65
N TYR A 49 -7.00 -37.33 -45.83
CA TYR A 49 -7.62 -36.59 -46.93
C TYR A 49 -7.03 -37.01 -48.27
N GLN A 50 -5.72 -37.09 -48.39
CA GLN A 50 -5.03 -37.48 -49.61
C GLN A 50 -5.22 -38.96 -49.97
N ASN A 51 -5.39 -39.87 -49.02
CA ASN A 51 -5.69 -41.28 -49.27
C ASN A 51 -7.18 -41.55 -49.65
N ARG A 52 -8.01 -40.54 -49.66
CA ARG A 52 -9.35 -40.67 -50.25
C ARG A 52 -9.21 -40.40 -51.75
N THR A 53 -9.16 -41.45 -52.56
CA THR A 53 -9.27 -41.40 -54.02
C THR A 53 -10.48 -40.57 -54.38
N ILE A 54 -10.29 -39.31 -54.77
CA ILE A 54 -11.33 -38.52 -55.41
C ILE A 54 -11.38 -39.03 -56.83
N PRO A 55 -12.52 -39.60 -57.33
CA PRO A 55 -12.61 -39.94 -58.73
C PRO A 55 -12.45 -38.63 -59.52
N TYR A 56 -11.48 -38.62 -60.43
CA TYR A 56 -11.22 -37.52 -61.36
C TYR A 56 -12.48 -37.27 -62.19
N THR A 57 -13.30 -36.31 -61.81
CA THR A 57 -14.37 -35.80 -62.60
C THR A 57 -13.83 -34.55 -63.29
N ASP A 58 -13.77 -34.61 -64.65
CA ASP A 58 -13.42 -33.53 -65.59
C ASP A 58 -14.39 -32.33 -65.48
N ASP A 59 -14.69 -31.83 -64.31
CA ASP A 59 -15.57 -30.70 -64.09
C ASP A 59 -14.78 -29.54 -63.52
N GLU A 60 -14.30 -28.67 -64.45
CA GLU A 60 -13.55 -27.44 -64.14
C GLU A 60 -14.36 -26.44 -63.27
N SER A 61 -15.59 -26.79 -62.86
CA SER A 61 -16.46 -25.92 -62.08
C SER A 61 -16.25 -26.03 -60.54
N PHE A 62 -15.33 -26.88 -60.05
CA PHE A 62 -15.16 -27.12 -58.62
C PHE A 62 -14.05 -26.31 -57.97
N PHE A 63 -13.35 -25.43 -58.70
CA PHE A 63 -12.26 -24.63 -58.21
C PHE A 63 -12.62 -23.18 -57.85
N ASP A 64 -13.89 -22.83 -57.93
CA ASP A 64 -14.30 -21.42 -57.80
C ASP A 64 -15.28 -21.14 -56.64
N ASP A 65 -15.24 -21.84 -55.53
CA ASP A 65 -15.91 -21.30 -54.32
C ASP A 65 -15.31 -21.91 -53.04
N GLU A 66 -14.99 -20.99 -52.12
CA GLU A 66 -14.58 -21.21 -50.70
C GLU A 66 -13.11 -21.40 -50.34
N TRP A 67 -12.21 -20.64 -50.96
CA TRP A 67 -11.08 -20.12 -50.20
C TRP A 67 -11.47 -18.75 -49.61
N ASN A 68 -12.38 -18.77 -48.66
CA ASN A 68 -12.68 -17.59 -47.87
C ASN A 68 -11.50 -17.37 -46.92
N ASP A 69 -10.69 -16.41 -47.29
CA ASP A 69 -9.53 -15.87 -46.58
C ASP A 69 -10.03 -15.20 -45.31
N THR A 70 -10.39 -15.99 -44.33
CA THR A 70 -10.69 -15.50 -42.97
C THR A 70 -9.47 -15.68 -42.09
N GLU A 71 -8.96 -14.58 -41.65
CA GLU A 71 -7.90 -14.17 -40.76
C GLU A 71 -7.53 -15.05 -39.52
N GLU A 72 -7.74 -16.35 -39.51
CA GLU A 72 -7.42 -17.25 -38.40
C GLU A 72 -6.08 -18.04 -38.52
N HIS A 73 -5.28 -17.78 -39.57
CA HIS A 73 -4.08 -18.57 -39.84
C HIS A 73 -2.77 -18.10 -39.17
N PHE A 74 -2.83 -17.22 -38.20
CA PHE A 74 -1.59 -16.73 -37.58
C PHE A 74 -0.86 -17.74 -36.68
N LEU A 75 -1.46 -18.90 -36.35
CA LEU A 75 -0.89 -19.89 -35.43
C LEU A 75 -0.89 -21.35 -35.93
N THR A 76 -1.43 -21.65 -37.08
CA THR A 76 -1.34 -23.00 -37.67
C THR A 76 -0.07 -23.11 -38.52
N PRO A 77 0.95 -23.89 -38.08
CA PRO A 77 2.10 -24.11 -38.93
C PRO A 77 1.68 -24.84 -40.20
N SER A 78 2.00 -24.28 -41.37
CA SER A 78 1.71 -24.89 -42.66
C SER A 78 2.37 -26.26 -42.78
N ILE A 79 1.64 -27.22 -43.33
CA ILE A 79 2.16 -28.53 -43.69
C ILE A 79 3.04 -28.36 -44.93
N VAL A 80 4.26 -28.86 -44.90
CA VAL A 80 5.15 -28.86 -46.03
C VAL A 80 5.34 -30.30 -46.50
N PHE A 81 5.23 -30.49 -47.82
CA PHE A 81 5.39 -31.78 -48.47
C PHE A 81 6.81 -31.90 -49.07
N LEU A 82 7.44 -33.03 -48.92
CA LEU A 82 8.80 -33.31 -49.40
C LEU A 82 8.84 -34.66 -50.11
N GLU A 83 9.20 -34.66 -51.38
CA GLU A 83 9.33 -35.87 -52.18
C GLU A 83 10.54 -36.69 -51.79
N LEU A 84 10.39 -37.97 -51.60
CA LEU A 84 11.49 -38.89 -51.21
C LEU A 84 12.43 -39.24 -52.36
N ASP A 85 11.93 -39.22 -53.61
CA ASP A 85 12.66 -39.71 -54.77
C ASP A 85 13.47 -38.62 -55.51
N ASN A 86 13.21 -37.39 -55.29
CA ASN A 86 13.81 -36.27 -56.02
C ASN A 86 14.92 -35.55 -55.23
N THR A 87 16.08 -36.21 -55.12
CA THR A 87 17.24 -35.69 -54.35
C THR A 87 17.82 -34.36 -54.90
N ASN A 88 17.34 -33.83 -56.04
CA ASN A 88 17.88 -32.66 -56.70
C ASN A 88 16.92 -31.49 -56.95
N GLN A 89 15.66 -31.60 -56.66
CA GLN A 89 14.70 -30.49 -56.77
C GLN A 89 13.96 -30.26 -55.45
N SER A 90 14.52 -29.47 -54.55
CA SER A 90 13.68 -28.92 -53.53
C SER A 90 12.87 -27.75 -54.11
N SER A 91 11.59 -27.75 -53.91
CA SER A 91 10.68 -26.70 -54.36
C SER A 91 10.81 -25.40 -53.52
N SER A 92 11.69 -25.36 -52.55
CA SER A 92 11.85 -24.20 -51.69
C SER A 92 12.79 -23.15 -52.24
N TRP A 93 12.26 -21.97 -52.57
CA TRP A 93 13.00 -20.78 -52.97
C TRP A 93 13.88 -20.18 -51.84
N ASN A 94 13.78 -20.74 -50.64
CA ASN A 94 14.50 -20.26 -49.44
C ASN A 94 15.65 -21.19 -49.08
N ARG A 95 16.90 -20.63 -49.06
CA ARG A 95 18.12 -21.35 -48.75
C ARG A 95 18.12 -22.06 -47.37
N ASP A 96 17.40 -21.52 -46.40
CA ASP A 96 17.31 -22.11 -45.05
C ASP A 96 16.32 -23.28 -45.03
N ALA A 97 15.20 -23.20 -45.74
CA ALA A 97 14.30 -24.31 -45.94
C ALA A 97 14.94 -25.47 -46.66
N TYR A 98 15.73 -25.21 -47.74
CA TYR A 98 16.49 -26.23 -48.46
C TYR A 98 17.47 -26.99 -47.55
N ARG A 99 18.20 -26.29 -46.70
CA ARG A 99 19.13 -26.91 -45.75
C ARG A 99 18.41 -27.78 -44.72
N LEU A 100 17.23 -27.35 -44.26
CA LEU A 100 16.42 -28.08 -43.32
C LEU A 100 15.91 -29.37 -43.93
N GLU A 101 15.31 -29.28 -45.12
CA GLU A 101 14.79 -30.41 -45.91
C GLU A 101 15.87 -31.43 -46.19
N LYS A 102 17.06 -30.99 -46.61
CA LYS A 102 18.23 -31.88 -46.82
C LYS A 102 18.60 -32.63 -45.54
N LYS A 103 18.63 -31.97 -44.40
CA LYS A 103 18.93 -32.62 -43.11
C LYS A 103 17.84 -33.60 -42.70
N LEU A 104 16.56 -33.27 -42.97
CA LEU A 104 15.43 -34.17 -42.69
C LEU A 104 15.55 -35.43 -43.58
N LEU A 105 15.81 -35.27 -44.88
CA LEU A 105 16.04 -36.40 -45.81
C LEU A 105 17.23 -37.29 -45.38
N GLU A 106 18.35 -36.69 -45.00
CA GLU A 106 19.51 -37.44 -44.46
C GLU A 106 19.13 -38.19 -43.19
N TYR A 107 18.32 -37.60 -42.33
CA TYR A 107 17.83 -38.26 -41.11
C TYR A 107 16.91 -39.44 -41.42
N CYS A 108 16.09 -39.37 -42.47
CA CYS A 108 15.19 -40.42 -42.88
C CYS A 108 15.90 -41.54 -43.65
N LYS A 109 17.02 -41.26 -44.36
CA LYS A 109 17.79 -42.28 -45.08
C LYS A 109 18.28 -43.38 -44.14
N GLY A 110 17.90 -44.63 -44.46
CA GLY A 110 18.31 -45.82 -43.71
C GLY A 110 17.51 -46.11 -42.42
N ARG A 111 16.42 -45.37 -42.21
CA ARG A 111 15.45 -45.65 -41.12
C ARG A 111 14.18 -46.30 -41.72
N ASP A 112 13.74 -47.35 -41.08
CA ASP A 112 12.42 -47.94 -41.40
C ASP A 112 11.33 -47.06 -40.76
N LEU A 113 10.72 -46.18 -41.61
CA LEU A 113 9.66 -45.27 -41.20
C LEU A 113 8.34 -45.95 -41.49
N SER A 114 7.62 -46.34 -40.45
CA SER A 114 6.28 -46.87 -40.58
C SER A 114 5.33 -45.81 -41.16
N LEU A 115 4.56 -46.19 -42.16
CA LEU A 115 3.56 -45.32 -42.79
C LEU A 115 2.52 -44.80 -41.78
N ASN A 116 2.14 -43.56 -41.94
CA ASN A 116 1.15 -42.89 -41.08
C ASN A 116 1.50 -42.77 -39.61
N GLN A 117 2.79 -42.90 -39.26
CA GLN A 117 3.30 -42.68 -37.92
C GLN A 117 4.05 -41.33 -37.84
N CYS A 118 3.75 -40.54 -36.80
CA CYS A 118 4.42 -39.26 -36.56
C CYS A 118 5.74 -39.44 -35.83
N TYR A 119 6.78 -38.84 -36.37
CA TYR A 119 8.14 -38.79 -35.83
C TYR A 119 8.51 -37.36 -35.47
N THR A 120 9.59 -37.21 -34.72
CA THR A 120 10.08 -35.88 -34.29
C THR A 120 11.55 -35.75 -34.69
N PHE A 121 11.88 -34.64 -35.34
CA PHE A 121 13.25 -34.28 -35.70
C PHE A 121 13.58 -32.90 -35.15
N LYS A 122 14.62 -32.80 -34.34
CA LYS A 122 15.00 -31.57 -33.64
C LYS A 122 16.40 -31.13 -34.04
N THR A 123 16.50 -29.83 -34.37
CA THR A 123 17.80 -29.16 -34.62
C THR A 123 17.87 -27.94 -33.66
N GLU A 124 18.98 -27.19 -33.69
CA GLU A 124 19.16 -26.01 -32.87
C GLU A 124 18.05 -24.93 -33.08
N ARG A 125 17.55 -24.82 -34.32
CA ARG A 125 16.60 -23.76 -34.71
C ARG A 125 15.19 -24.25 -35.05
N HIS A 126 15.05 -25.55 -35.39
CA HIS A 126 13.81 -26.13 -35.89
C HIS A 126 13.44 -27.36 -35.07
N HIS A 127 12.12 -27.50 -34.86
CA HIS A 127 11.55 -28.65 -34.20
C HIS A 127 10.44 -29.18 -35.09
N LEU A 128 10.77 -30.18 -35.90
CA LEU A 128 9.87 -30.76 -36.89
C LEU A 128 9.11 -31.93 -36.34
N ILE A 129 7.85 -31.97 -36.60
CA ILE A 129 7.01 -33.16 -36.49
C ILE A 129 6.74 -33.59 -37.92
N PHE A 130 7.08 -34.81 -38.26
CA PHE A 130 6.99 -35.31 -39.65
C PHE A 130 6.37 -36.71 -39.69
N MET A 131 5.84 -37.06 -40.83
CA MET A 131 5.22 -38.33 -41.09
C MET A 131 5.52 -38.76 -42.56
N SER A 132 5.77 -40.03 -42.76
CA SER A 132 5.87 -40.65 -44.10
C SER A 132 4.46 -41.10 -44.55
N ALA A 133 4.10 -40.72 -45.75
CA ALA A 133 2.84 -41.12 -46.39
C ALA A 133 3.11 -41.60 -47.81
N GLN A 134 2.17 -42.38 -48.35
CA GLN A 134 2.20 -42.87 -49.72
C GLN A 134 0.91 -42.54 -50.39
N GLU A 135 0.97 -42.19 -51.67
CA GLU A 135 -0.15 -41.94 -52.52
C GLU A 135 -0.17 -43.00 -53.66
N ASP A 136 -1.26 -43.70 -53.80
CA ASP A 136 -1.48 -44.74 -54.81
C ASP A 136 -2.41 -44.19 -55.91
N TYR A 137 -1.86 -43.94 -57.10
CA TYR A 137 -2.60 -43.43 -58.25
C TYR A 137 -3.43 -44.46 -58.98
N GLY A 138 -3.37 -45.73 -58.60
CA GLY A 138 -4.30 -46.78 -59.11
C GLY A 138 -4.03 -47.31 -60.51
N ASP A 139 -3.04 -46.79 -61.23
CA ASP A 139 -2.70 -47.18 -62.65
C ASP A 139 -1.63 -48.26 -62.78
N GLY A 140 -1.29 -48.96 -61.65
CA GLY A 140 -0.27 -50.00 -61.65
C GLY A 140 1.15 -49.47 -61.57
N GLU A 141 1.37 -48.18 -61.33
CA GLU A 141 2.63 -47.56 -60.98
C GLU A 141 2.97 -47.81 -59.51
N GLU A 142 4.26 -47.77 -59.17
CA GLU A 142 4.69 -47.87 -57.76
C GLU A 142 4.16 -46.69 -56.95
N PRO A 143 3.62 -46.92 -55.75
CA PRO A 143 3.06 -45.85 -54.92
C PRO A 143 4.08 -44.78 -54.61
N TYR A 144 3.69 -43.52 -54.80
CA TYR A 144 4.54 -42.38 -54.57
C TYR A 144 4.73 -42.08 -53.07
N SER A 145 5.96 -42.10 -52.60
CA SER A 145 6.28 -41.87 -51.20
C SER A 145 6.74 -40.46 -50.94
N TYR A 146 6.14 -39.79 -49.97
CA TYR A 146 6.50 -38.44 -49.58
C TYR A 146 6.53 -38.26 -48.04
N ILE A 147 7.22 -37.20 -47.60
CA ILE A 147 7.26 -36.81 -46.19
C ILE A 147 6.45 -35.51 -46.03
N MET A 148 5.53 -35.50 -45.07
CA MET A 148 4.88 -34.30 -44.60
C MET A 148 5.51 -33.84 -43.30
N TYR A 149 5.80 -32.56 -43.14
CA TYR A 149 6.30 -32.04 -41.89
C TYR A 149 5.70 -30.69 -41.53
N ILE A 150 5.70 -30.41 -40.20
CA ILE A 150 5.32 -29.17 -39.58
C ILE A 150 6.48 -28.70 -38.70
N ASP A 151 6.92 -27.44 -38.85
CA ASP A 151 7.94 -26.85 -37.99
C ASP A 151 7.30 -26.08 -36.86
N ILE A 152 7.43 -26.61 -35.62
CA ILE A 152 7.00 -25.95 -34.39
C ILE A 152 8.14 -25.16 -33.71
N GLY A 153 9.32 -25.04 -34.37
CA GLY A 153 10.47 -24.28 -33.88
C GLY A 153 10.18 -22.79 -33.60
N PRO A 154 9.42 -22.09 -34.47
CA PRO A 154 9.01 -20.71 -34.20
C PRO A 154 8.26 -20.57 -32.88
N ILE A 155 7.35 -21.51 -32.56
CA ILE A 155 6.56 -21.51 -31.33
C ILE A 155 7.45 -21.63 -30.10
N THR A 156 8.47 -22.49 -30.13
CA THR A 156 9.42 -22.61 -29.02
C THR A 156 10.21 -21.35 -28.77
N ARG A 157 10.55 -20.60 -29.82
CA ARG A 157 11.23 -19.30 -29.72
C ARG A 157 10.30 -18.23 -29.12
N TYR A 158 9.02 -18.21 -29.52
CA TYR A 158 8.03 -17.31 -28.90
C TYR A 158 7.87 -17.59 -27.42
N ILE A 159 7.85 -18.85 -26.99
CA ILE A 159 7.79 -19.24 -25.58
C ILE A 159 8.97 -18.67 -24.79
N VAL A 160 10.19 -18.75 -25.34
CA VAL A 160 11.39 -18.18 -24.70
C VAL A 160 11.27 -16.65 -24.58
N THR A 161 10.84 -15.97 -25.63
CA THR A 161 10.60 -14.51 -25.60
C THR A 161 9.53 -14.12 -24.58
N LEU A 162 8.43 -14.87 -24.54
CA LEU A 162 7.35 -14.69 -23.59
C LEU A 162 7.83 -14.86 -22.14
N ASN A 163 8.66 -15.88 -21.89
CA ASN A 163 9.26 -16.11 -20.58
C ASN A 163 10.12 -14.93 -20.11
N TRP A 164 10.96 -14.37 -21.00
CA TRP A 164 11.76 -13.19 -20.69
C TRP A 164 10.93 -11.94 -20.46
N ALA A 165 9.91 -11.70 -21.29
CA ALA A 165 8.99 -10.60 -21.12
C ALA A 165 8.25 -10.69 -19.77
N PHE A 166 7.74 -11.87 -19.44
CA PHE A 166 7.07 -12.11 -18.17
C PHE A 166 8.00 -11.93 -16.96
N PHE A 167 9.24 -12.42 -17.07
CA PHE A 167 10.26 -12.23 -16.04
C PHE A 167 10.54 -10.73 -15.81
N ALA A 168 10.68 -9.94 -16.86
CA ALA A 168 10.92 -8.51 -16.76
C ALA A 168 9.74 -7.78 -16.08
N VAL A 169 8.50 -8.10 -16.48
CA VAL A 169 7.29 -7.53 -15.87
C VAL A 169 7.19 -7.90 -14.38
N LEU A 170 7.42 -9.16 -14.06
CA LEU A 170 7.35 -9.64 -12.67
C LEU A 170 8.43 -9.00 -11.80
N LEU A 171 9.64 -8.82 -12.35
CA LEU A 171 10.73 -8.13 -11.66
C LEU A 171 10.38 -6.65 -11.40
N ALA A 172 9.79 -5.97 -12.38
CA ALA A 172 9.33 -4.59 -12.23
C ALA A 172 8.25 -4.47 -11.14
N ILE A 173 7.22 -5.31 -11.19
CA ILE A 173 6.15 -5.33 -10.18
C ILE A 173 6.72 -5.65 -8.79
N SER A 174 7.57 -6.66 -8.67
CA SER A 174 8.19 -7.04 -7.40
C SER A 174 9.04 -5.91 -6.81
N SER A 175 9.76 -5.16 -7.66
CA SER A 175 10.56 -4.01 -7.24
C SER A 175 9.68 -2.90 -6.66
N VAL A 176 8.58 -2.55 -7.34
CA VAL A 176 7.62 -1.56 -6.85
C VAL A 176 6.98 -2.00 -5.53
N MET A 177 6.54 -3.26 -5.45
CA MET A 177 5.94 -3.83 -4.23
C MET A 177 6.93 -3.87 -3.06
N CYS A 178 8.21 -4.18 -3.31
CA CYS A 178 9.25 -4.13 -2.27
C CYS A 178 9.48 -2.70 -1.77
N LEU A 179 9.52 -1.70 -2.66
CA LEU A 179 9.65 -0.30 -2.26
C LEU A 179 8.46 0.16 -1.40
N LEU A 180 7.25 -0.17 -1.81
CA LEU A 180 6.03 0.12 -1.03
C LEU A 180 6.05 -0.61 0.31
N GLY A 181 6.36 -1.91 0.32
CA GLY A 181 6.46 -2.73 1.53
C GLY A 181 7.51 -2.20 2.51
N PHE A 182 8.65 -1.72 2.01
CA PHE A 182 9.67 -1.10 2.83
C PHE A 182 9.20 0.23 3.44
N ARG A 183 8.45 1.02 2.67
CA ARG A 183 7.88 2.30 3.11
C ARG A 183 6.81 2.07 4.20
N PHE A 184 5.81 1.22 3.93
CA PHE A 184 4.78 0.85 4.91
C PHE A 184 5.37 0.21 6.17
N GLY A 185 6.34 -0.69 6.02
CA GLY A 185 7.01 -1.30 7.15
C GLY A 185 7.72 -0.28 8.06
N ARG A 186 8.28 0.78 7.46
CA ARG A 186 8.89 1.88 8.22
C ARG A 186 7.85 2.69 8.99
N ASP A 187 6.70 2.96 8.36
CA ASP A 187 5.64 3.73 9.00
C ASP A 187 5.00 2.95 10.16
N ILE A 188 4.78 1.63 9.98
CA ILE A 188 4.31 0.73 11.06
C ILE A 188 5.30 0.67 12.22
N GLU A 189 6.62 0.57 11.94
CA GLU A 189 7.63 0.56 13.01
C GLU A 189 7.64 1.87 13.79
N LYS A 190 7.58 3.02 13.10
CA LYS A 190 7.51 4.33 13.75
C LYS A 190 6.27 4.47 14.61
N GLU A 191 5.13 4.00 14.13
CA GLU A 191 3.87 4.07 14.89
C GLU A 191 3.92 3.16 16.12
N ALA A 192 4.45 1.94 15.99
CA ALA A 192 4.63 1.03 17.10
C ALA A 192 5.62 1.58 18.16
N GLU A 193 6.68 2.26 17.71
CA GLU A 193 7.64 2.93 18.60
C GLU A 193 6.97 4.09 19.34
N ARG A 194 6.21 4.92 18.65
CA ARG A 194 5.41 6.00 19.27
C ARG A 194 4.45 5.47 20.32
N GLN A 195 3.73 4.39 20.02
CA GLN A 195 2.84 3.75 20.98
C GLN A 195 3.59 3.20 22.19
N GLN A 196 4.76 2.60 21.99
CA GLN A 196 5.57 2.09 23.11
C GLN A 196 6.04 3.22 24.01
N ILE A 197 6.54 4.33 23.45
CA ILE A 197 6.95 5.53 24.20
C ILE A 197 5.75 6.10 24.94
N PHE A 198 4.57 6.17 24.29
CA PHE A 198 3.33 6.64 24.91
C PHE A 198 2.98 5.82 26.16
N PHE A 199 2.95 4.49 26.08
CA PHE A 199 2.65 3.64 27.23
C PHE A 199 3.71 3.71 28.34
N GLN A 200 4.97 3.83 27.95
CA GLN A 200 6.06 3.98 28.90
C GLN A 200 5.93 5.29 29.69
N ASN A 201 5.70 6.40 29.01
CA ASN A 201 5.53 7.71 29.64
C ASN A 201 4.26 7.77 30.51
N ALA A 202 3.12 7.24 30.00
CA ALA A 202 1.88 7.13 30.79
C ALA A 202 2.10 6.35 32.10
N SER A 203 2.85 5.24 32.02
CA SER A 203 3.16 4.45 33.22
C SER A 203 4.02 5.20 34.21
N HIS A 204 4.98 6.00 33.74
CA HIS A 204 5.82 6.85 34.61
C HIS A 204 4.99 7.97 35.26
N GLU A 205 4.12 8.65 34.50
CA GLU A 205 3.30 9.73 35.01
C GLU A 205 2.22 9.25 36.01
N LEU A 206 1.71 8.03 35.84
CA LEU A 206 0.79 7.41 36.82
C LEU A 206 1.51 6.90 38.06
N LYS A 207 2.75 6.46 37.94
CA LYS A 207 3.50 5.90 39.07
C LYS A 207 3.86 6.96 40.12
N THR A 208 4.18 8.18 39.71
CA THR A 208 4.61 9.25 40.63
C THR A 208 3.52 9.62 41.64
N PRO A 209 2.28 9.99 41.24
CA PRO A 209 1.20 10.27 42.19
C PRO A 209 0.82 9.05 43.02
N LEU A 210 0.85 7.85 42.44
CA LEU A 210 0.56 6.62 43.18
C LEU A 210 1.56 6.38 44.31
N MET A 211 2.86 6.61 44.08
CA MET A 211 3.86 6.50 45.13
C MET A 211 3.71 7.57 46.19
N ALA A 212 3.28 8.79 45.84
CA ALA A 212 2.96 9.83 46.79
C ALA A 212 1.78 9.41 47.69
N ILE A 213 0.64 8.96 47.08
CA ILE A 213 -0.52 8.43 47.80
C ILE A 213 -0.09 7.33 48.78
N GLN A 214 0.68 6.36 48.28
CA GLN A 214 1.17 5.25 49.11
C GLN A 214 2.05 5.75 50.27
N GLY A 215 3.01 6.64 50.03
CA GLY A 215 3.90 7.16 51.05
C GLY A 215 3.15 7.94 52.14
N TYR A 216 2.18 8.77 51.77
CA TYR A 216 1.35 9.49 52.73
C TYR A 216 0.45 8.55 53.54
N ALA A 217 -0.13 7.52 52.90
CA ALA A 217 -0.92 6.50 53.58
C ALA A 217 -0.07 5.69 54.58
N GLU A 218 1.15 5.28 54.21
CA GLU A 218 2.12 4.59 55.09
C GLU A 218 2.55 5.51 56.25
N GLY A 219 2.75 6.81 55.98
CA GLY A 219 3.07 7.80 57.01
C GLY A 219 1.96 7.99 58.04
N ILE A 220 0.67 7.99 57.65
CA ILE A 220 -0.48 7.97 58.53
C ILE A 220 -0.47 6.68 59.36
N GLN A 221 -0.28 5.53 58.72
CA GLN A 221 -0.29 4.24 59.40
C GLN A 221 0.85 4.12 60.44
N ALA A 222 2.02 4.68 60.17
CA ALA A 222 3.15 4.72 61.05
C ALA A 222 3.04 5.77 62.17
N GLY A 223 2.02 6.63 62.13
CA GLY A 223 1.78 7.71 63.14
C GLY A 223 2.81 8.84 63.04
N VAL A 224 3.52 8.98 61.92
CA VAL A 224 4.57 10.01 61.71
C VAL A 224 4.10 11.23 60.92
N MET A 225 2.85 11.19 60.39
CA MET A 225 2.21 12.28 59.68
C MET A 225 0.87 12.66 60.27
N ASP A 226 0.53 13.96 60.15
CA ASP A 226 -0.80 14.45 60.51
C ASP A 226 -1.84 13.93 59.51
N ILE A 227 -2.91 13.32 60.02
CA ILE A 227 -3.94 12.67 59.21
C ILE A 227 -4.62 13.66 58.27
N GLY A 228 -4.92 14.89 58.72
CA GLY A 228 -5.59 15.91 57.93
C GLY A 228 -4.75 16.32 56.72
N SER A 229 -3.52 16.73 56.96
CA SER A 229 -2.60 17.15 55.89
C SER A 229 -2.27 16.04 54.92
N ALA A 230 -2.10 14.82 55.41
CA ALA A 230 -1.79 13.67 54.54
C ALA A 230 -3.00 13.27 53.70
N ALA A 231 -4.23 13.30 54.27
CA ALA A 231 -5.45 13.02 53.52
C ALA A 231 -5.68 14.06 52.41
N GLU A 232 -5.39 15.33 52.64
CA GLU A 232 -5.51 16.39 51.64
C GLU A 232 -4.58 16.12 50.44
N VAL A 233 -3.32 15.75 50.69
CA VAL A 233 -2.38 15.40 49.62
C VAL A 233 -2.83 14.15 48.83
N ILE A 234 -3.32 13.12 49.55
CA ILE A 234 -3.88 11.92 48.93
C ILE A 234 -5.03 12.27 48.00
N LEU A 235 -5.96 13.15 48.40
CA LEU A 235 -7.06 13.58 47.56
C LEU A 235 -6.57 14.35 46.34
N VAL A 236 -5.66 15.31 46.50
CA VAL A 236 -5.10 16.08 45.39
C VAL A 236 -4.42 15.16 44.34
N GLU A 237 -3.61 14.19 44.80
CA GLU A 237 -2.95 13.27 43.89
C GLU A 237 -3.92 12.27 43.24
N SER A 238 -4.99 11.89 43.94
CA SER A 238 -6.08 11.05 43.37
C SER A 238 -6.85 11.78 42.25
N ASP A 239 -7.18 13.06 42.47
CA ASP A 239 -7.85 13.89 41.46
C ASP A 239 -6.95 14.07 40.24
N ARG A 240 -5.65 14.33 40.47
CA ARG A 240 -4.65 14.42 39.39
C ARG A 240 -4.53 13.14 38.58
N MET A 241 -4.58 11.97 39.25
CA MET A 241 -4.59 10.67 38.52
C MET A 241 -5.85 10.50 37.67
N THR A 242 -7.00 10.92 38.18
CA THR A 242 -8.26 10.85 37.46
C THR A 242 -8.20 11.71 36.18
N GLU A 243 -7.74 12.97 36.31
CA GLU A 243 -7.53 13.85 35.16
C GLU A 243 -6.61 13.21 34.10
N LEU A 244 -5.47 12.64 34.55
CA LEU A 244 -4.52 12.00 33.65
C LEU A 244 -5.12 10.80 32.91
N VAL A 245 -5.88 9.95 33.61
CA VAL A 245 -6.57 8.80 33.01
C VAL A 245 -7.58 9.26 31.96
N ASP A 246 -8.36 10.30 32.27
CA ASP A 246 -9.35 10.86 31.33
C ASP A 246 -8.69 11.45 30.08
N GLU A 247 -7.54 12.16 30.25
CA GLU A 247 -6.75 12.65 29.12
C GLU A 247 -6.23 11.52 28.22
N LEU A 248 -5.74 10.42 28.82
CA LEU A 248 -5.25 9.23 28.12
C LEU A 248 -6.38 8.53 27.36
N LEU A 249 -7.56 8.40 27.96
CA LEU A 249 -8.73 7.80 27.34
C LEU A 249 -9.20 8.62 26.14
N ASP A 250 -9.18 9.95 26.24
CA ASP A 250 -9.60 10.82 25.14
C ASP A 250 -8.63 10.77 23.97
N ILE A 251 -7.32 10.81 24.22
CA ILE A 251 -6.35 10.57 23.16
C ILE A 251 -6.56 9.20 22.48
N SER A 252 -6.80 8.16 23.28
CA SER A 252 -7.04 6.82 22.75
C SER A 252 -8.31 6.77 21.87
N LYS A 253 -9.41 7.47 22.24
CA LYS A 253 -10.62 7.56 21.42
C LYS A 253 -10.37 8.28 20.10
N ILE A 254 -9.59 9.36 20.12
CA ILE A 254 -9.19 10.12 18.92
C ILE A 254 -8.36 9.24 17.99
N ASP A 255 -7.33 8.56 18.50
CA ASP A 255 -6.46 7.68 17.70
C ASP A 255 -7.22 6.55 17.02
N MET A 256 -8.26 6.02 17.66
CA MET A 256 -9.12 5.00 17.08
C MET A 256 -10.12 5.56 16.04
N GLY A 257 -10.11 6.87 15.77
CA GLY A 257 -11.11 7.53 14.91
C GLY A 257 -12.55 7.39 15.42
N ARG A 258 -12.72 7.10 16.71
CA ARG A 258 -14.04 6.89 17.35
C ARG A 258 -14.66 8.17 17.89
N GLN A 259 -13.86 9.22 18.04
CA GLN A 259 -14.36 10.52 18.49
C GLN A 259 -15.14 11.18 17.36
N ARG A 260 -16.45 11.31 17.54
CA ARG A 260 -17.32 12.11 16.68
C ARG A 260 -17.61 13.40 17.40
N LEU A 261 -17.38 14.53 16.73
CA LEU A 261 -17.74 15.83 17.28
C LEU A 261 -19.26 16.01 17.31
N ALA A 262 -19.77 16.47 18.43
CA ALA A 262 -21.16 16.91 18.58
C ALA A 262 -21.23 18.40 18.18
N LEU A 263 -21.27 18.69 16.88
CA LEU A 263 -21.23 20.06 16.36
C LEU A 263 -22.53 20.81 16.69
N SER A 264 -22.41 22.00 17.25
CA SER A 264 -23.48 22.96 17.51
C SER A 264 -23.03 24.37 17.13
N GLU A 265 -23.96 25.23 16.75
CA GLU A 265 -23.68 26.65 16.53
C GLU A 265 -23.41 27.32 17.89
N THR A 266 -22.17 27.76 18.10
CA THR A 266 -21.65 28.27 19.36
C THR A 266 -21.07 29.64 19.17
N ASP A 267 -21.39 30.61 20.04
CA ASP A 267 -20.67 31.88 20.11
C ASP A 267 -19.32 31.67 20.80
N ILE A 268 -18.25 31.78 20.03
CA ILE A 268 -16.88 31.57 20.51
C ILE A 268 -16.53 32.54 21.66
N ARG A 269 -17.10 33.73 21.70
CA ARG A 269 -16.82 34.68 22.80
C ARG A 269 -17.34 34.16 24.12
N GLU A 270 -18.58 33.60 24.15
CA GLU A 270 -19.13 32.98 25.34
C GLU A 270 -18.30 31.81 25.84
N LEU A 271 -17.87 30.95 24.90
CA LEU A 271 -16.97 29.84 25.19
C LEU A 271 -15.62 30.31 25.79
N LEU A 272 -15.08 31.40 25.28
CA LEU A 272 -13.84 32.00 25.80
C LEU A 272 -14.04 32.62 27.20
N TYR A 273 -15.18 33.28 27.44
CA TYR A 273 -15.52 33.78 28.78
C TYR A 273 -15.70 32.64 29.79
N ASP A 274 -16.30 31.53 29.39
CA ASP A 274 -16.40 30.35 30.23
C ASP A 274 -15.00 29.77 30.55
N GLY A 275 -14.11 29.75 29.56
CA GLY A 275 -12.71 29.34 29.76
C GLY A 275 -11.95 30.25 30.74
N ILE A 276 -12.16 31.57 30.63
CA ILE A 276 -11.59 32.54 31.59
C ILE A 276 -12.12 32.25 33.01
N ARG A 277 -13.45 32.10 33.20
CA ARG A 277 -14.02 31.79 34.51
C ARG A 277 -13.46 30.51 35.11
N ALA A 278 -13.19 29.51 34.31
CA ALA A 278 -12.63 28.24 34.78
C ALA A 278 -11.19 28.40 35.33
N VAL A 279 -10.41 29.36 34.83
CA VAL A 279 -8.99 29.58 35.26
C VAL A 279 -8.87 30.76 36.25
N GLU A 280 -9.91 31.59 36.49
CA GLU A 280 -9.90 32.70 37.45
C GLU A 280 -9.43 32.28 38.85
N PRO A 281 -9.84 31.10 39.42
CA PRO A 281 -9.36 30.71 40.76
C PRO A 281 -7.86 30.47 40.79
N ILE A 282 -7.27 30.05 39.68
CA ILE A 282 -5.82 29.82 39.55
C ILE A 282 -5.11 31.15 39.35
N ALA A 283 -5.70 32.08 38.60
CA ALA A 283 -5.19 33.41 38.31
C ALA A 283 -5.26 34.37 39.53
N ALA A 284 -6.11 34.08 40.55
CA ALA A 284 -6.28 34.88 41.75
C ALA A 284 -4.97 35.16 42.51
N GLY A 285 -3.87 34.49 42.17
CA GLY A 285 -2.50 34.74 42.67
C GLY A 285 -1.82 36.00 42.12
N GLY A 286 -2.50 36.84 41.30
CA GLY A 286 -1.95 38.11 40.79
C GLY A 286 -1.83 38.23 39.27
N ILE A 287 -2.35 37.30 38.49
CA ILE A 287 -2.36 37.35 37.03
C ILE A 287 -3.64 38.04 36.53
N ALA A 288 -3.47 39.11 35.75
CA ALA A 288 -4.57 39.82 35.11
C ALA A 288 -4.91 39.15 33.78
N ILE A 289 -6.16 38.68 33.61
CA ILE A 289 -6.61 38.17 32.31
C ILE A 289 -7.30 39.30 31.52
N VAL A 290 -6.78 39.64 30.37
CA VAL A 290 -7.23 40.77 29.53
C VAL A 290 -7.87 40.23 28.25
N PRO A 291 -9.23 40.16 28.18
CA PRO A 291 -9.93 39.78 26.97
C PRO A 291 -10.00 40.93 25.99
N ASP A 292 -9.80 40.62 24.69
CA ASP A 292 -9.95 41.54 23.57
C ASP A 292 -10.74 40.83 22.47
N PHE A 293 -12.08 40.91 22.55
CA PHE A 293 -13.04 40.26 21.69
C PHE A 293 -13.85 41.27 20.87
N PRO A 294 -14.38 40.87 19.70
CA PRO A 294 -15.31 41.73 18.95
C PRO A 294 -16.62 41.91 19.74
N ASP A 295 -17.29 43.03 19.48
CA ASP A 295 -18.60 43.32 20.10
C ASP A 295 -19.73 42.40 19.56
N GLU A 296 -19.62 42.00 18.29
CA GLU A 296 -20.61 41.15 17.63
C GLU A 296 -20.37 39.65 17.92
N PRO A 297 -21.45 38.82 17.99
CA PRO A 297 -21.31 37.38 18.15
C PRO A 297 -20.44 36.74 17.06
N VAL A 298 -19.59 35.81 17.47
CA VAL A 298 -18.71 35.03 16.56
C VAL A 298 -19.21 33.60 16.55
N MET A 299 -20.16 33.32 15.64
CA MET A 299 -20.80 32.01 15.52
C MET A 299 -19.94 31.03 14.76
N VAL A 300 -19.68 29.84 15.31
CA VAL A 300 -18.93 28.73 14.71
C VAL A 300 -19.63 27.42 15.01
N SER A 301 -19.71 26.54 14.01
CA SER A 301 -20.17 25.16 14.23
C SER A 301 -19.02 24.34 14.81
N CYS A 302 -19.10 24.05 16.09
CA CYS A 302 -18.06 23.32 16.84
C CYS A 302 -18.66 22.44 17.94
N ASP A 303 -17.85 21.51 18.44
CA ASP A 303 -18.14 20.81 19.68
C ASP A 303 -17.68 21.70 20.85
N ASP A 304 -18.64 22.36 21.49
CA ASP A 304 -18.39 23.37 22.52
C ASP A 304 -17.66 22.80 23.74
N ILE A 305 -17.94 21.55 24.12
CA ILE A 305 -17.30 20.87 25.25
C ILE A 305 -15.79 20.63 24.92
N GLN A 306 -15.52 20.07 23.75
CA GLN A 306 -14.15 19.77 23.36
C GLN A 306 -13.34 21.03 23.11
N LEU A 307 -13.91 22.01 22.42
CA LEU A 307 -13.24 23.27 22.14
C LEU A 307 -12.96 24.06 23.43
N ARG A 308 -13.92 24.11 24.36
CA ARG A 308 -13.74 24.70 25.69
C ARG A 308 -12.56 24.05 26.44
N ARG A 309 -12.48 22.71 26.41
CA ARG A 309 -11.38 21.98 27.02
C ARG A 309 -10.04 22.37 26.40
N ALA A 310 -9.96 22.45 25.07
CA ALA A 310 -8.73 22.88 24.37
C ALA A 310 -8.30 24.29 24.81
N VAL A 311 -9.24 25.23 24.85
CA VAL A 311 -8.98 26.62 25.28
C VAL A 311 -8.55 26.65 26.74
N THR A 312 -9.26 25.96 27.65
CA THR A 312 -8.93 25.92 29.09
C THR A 312 -7.53 25.33 29.33
N ASN A 313 -7.12 24.32 28.58
CA ASN A 313 -5.76 23.77 28.65
C ASN A 313 -4.68 24.82 28.33
N ILE A 314 -4.90 25.63 27.29
CA ILE A 314 -3.94 26.70 26.94
C ILE A 314 -3.99 27.83 27.99
N LEU A 315 -5.20 28.23 28.45
CA LEU A 315 -5.36 29.28 29.45
C LEU A 315 -4.70 28.88 30.77
N SER A 316 -4.86 27.64 31.22
CA SER A 316 -4.22 27.16 32.47
C SER A 316 -2.71 27.13 32.34
N ASN A 317 -2.17 26.81 31.17
CA ASN A 317 -0.74 26.94 30.91
C ASN A 317 -0.31 28.41 30.90
N GLY A 318 -1.05 29.30 30.23
CA GLY A 318 -0.77 30.71 30.19
C GLY A 318 -0.73 31.33 31.59
N VAL A 319 -1.73 31.05 32.44
CA VAL A 319 -1.74 31.52 33.85
C VAL A 319 -0.52 31.02 34.66
N ARG A 320 -0.07 29.78 34.42
CA ARG A 320 1.08 29.21 35.11
C ARG A 320 2.41 29.89 34.77
N TYR A 321 2.57 30.29 33.49
CA TYR A 321 3.84 30.82 33.00
C TYR A 321 3.86 32.35 32.92
N ALA A 322 2.69 33.01 33.00
CA ALA A 322 2.58 34.45 33.03
C ALA A 322 3.27 35.02 34.30
N ARG A 323 3.81 36.22 34.18
CA ARG A 323 4.32 37.00 35.28
C ARG A 323 3.27 37.89 35.93
N SER A 324 2.45 38.56 35.10
CA SER A 324 1.43 39.49 35.55
C SER A 324 0.20 39.57 34.63
N GLU A 325 0.31 39.27 33.34
CA GLU A 325 -0.76 39.46 32.36
C GLU A 325 -0.90 38.26 31.43
N LEU A 326 -2.14 37.84 31.20
CA LEU A 326 -2.51 36.91 30.16
C LEU A 326 -3.50 37.58 29.21
N ARG A 327 -3.12 37.81 27.98
CA ARG A 327 -3.95 38.46 26.95
C ARG A 327 -4.62 37.43 26.08
N LEU A 328 -5.96 37.54 25.95
CA LEU A 328 -6.77 36.63 25.15
C LEU A 328 -7.47 37.43 24.04
N THR A 329 -7.09 37.21 22.79
CA THR A 329 -7.69 37.89 21.63
C THR A 329 -8.50 36.91 20.78
N CYS A 330 -9.64 37.37 20.28
CA CYS A 330 -10.47 36.67 19.31
C CYS A 330 -10.67 37.56 18.09
N ARG A 331 -10.40 37.04 16.91
CA ARG A 331 -10.61 37.75 15.64
C ARG A 331 -11.29 36.78 14.65
N ALA A 332 -12.27 37.27 13.94
CA ALA A 332 -12.98 36.49 12.92
C ALA A 332 -12.80 37.13 11.55
N ASP A 333 -12.52 36.34 10.57
CA ASP A 333 -12.61 36.71 9.16
C ASP A 333 -13.72 35.88 8.47
N LYS A 334 -13.84 35.99 7.13
CA LYS A 334 -14.88 35.27 6.37
C LYS A 334 -14.68 33.74 6.33
N ARG A 335 -13.54 33.24 6.73
CA ARG A 335 -13.18 31.82 6.62
C ARG A 335 -12.78 31.19 7.92
N HIS A 336 -12.17 31.94 8.83
CA HIS A 336 -11.61 31.41 10.07
C HIS A 336 -11.87 32.33 11.25
N VAL A 337 -11.98 31.73 12.41
CA VAL A 337 -11.86 32.39 13.71
C VAL A 337 -10.49 32.07 14.28
N THR A 338 -9.74 33.11 14.62
CA THR A 338 -8.42 32.99 15.23
C THR A 338 -8.50 33.41 16.69
N ILE A 339 -8.12 32.51 17.58
CA ILE A 339 -8.00 32.72 19.03
C ILE A 339 -6.52 32.76 19.35
N ARG A 340 -6.07 33.81 20.02
CA ARG A 340 -4.66 33.96 20.42
C ARG A 340 -4.60 34.21 21.91
N ILE A 341 -3.78 33.43 22.60
CA ILE A 341 -3.52 33.50 24.03
C ILE A 341 -2.04 33.79 24.21
N GLN A 342 -1.71 34.94 24.83
CA GLN A 342 -0.35 35.41 25.00
C GLN A 342 -0.10 35.69 26.48
N ASP A 343 0.95 35.14 27.02
CA ASP A 343 1.48 35.46 28.35
C ASP A 343 2.60 36.50 28.27
N ASP A 344 2.99 37.04 29.44
CA ASP A 344 4.13 37.94 29.65
C ASP A 344 5.30 37.24 30.35
N GLY A 345 5.40 35.90 30.24
CA GLY A 345 6.41 35.08 30.85
C GLY A 345 7.74 35.07 30.12
N ASP A 346 8.57 34.05 30.42
CA ASP A 346 9.89 33.88 29.81
C ASP A 346 9.87 33.39 28.36
N GLY A 347 8.68 33.05 27.84
CA GLY A 347 8.53 32.45 26.51
C GLY A 347 8.89 30.96 26.51
N ILE A 348 8.95 30.42 25.30
CA ILE A 348 9.25 28.98 25.01
C ILE A 348 10.69 28.93 24.46
N ALA A 349 11.52 28.01 24.95
CA ALA A 349 12.84 27.80 24.37
C ALA A 349 12.71 27.43 22.89
N GLU A 350 13.55 27.97 22.02
CA GLU A 350 13.44 27.72 20.57
C GLU A 350 13.46 26.22 20.20
N GLU A 351 14.24 25.44 20.96
CA GLU A 351 14.34 23.99 20.83
C GLU A 351 13.03 23.25 21.20
N ASP A 352 12.20 23.83 22.09
CA ASP A 352 10.97 23.25 22.60
C ASP A 352 9.77 23.54 21.68
N ILE A 353 9.77 24.67 20.95
CA ILE A 353 8.65 25.11 20.11
C ILE A 353 8.13 24.02 19.15
N PRO A 354 8.99 23.26 18.44
CA PRO A 354 8.51 22.20 17.54
C PRO A 354 7.83 21.03 18.28
N HIS A 355 8.09 20.88 19.57
CA HIS A 355 7.76 19.70 20.37
C HIS A 355 6.67 19.92 21.42
N ILE A 356 6.29 21.15 21.72
CA ILE A 356 5.34 21.46 22.82
C ILE A 356 3.97 20.83 22.67
N PHE A 357 3.57 20.48 21.47
CA PHE A 357 2.34 19.75 21.15
C PHE A 357 2.55 18.23 21.07
N ASP A 358 3.77 17.73 21.27
CA ASP A 358 4.03 16.30 21.28
C ASP A 358 3.56 15.69 22.60
N ARG A 359 3.07 14.46 22.54
CA ARG A 359 2.51 13.76 23.71
C ARG A 359 3.61 13.52 24.74
N PHE A 360 3.32 13.84 26.00
CA PHE A 360 4.26 13.75 27.14
C PHE A 360 5.50 14.63 27.00
N TYR A 361 5.48 15.59 26.09
CA TYR A 361 6.54 16.56 26.06
C TYR A 361 6.36 17.55 27.22
N MET A 362 7.33 17.59 28.09
CA MET A 362 7.37 18.49 29.22
C MET A 362 8.60 19.38 29.05
N GLY A 363 8.42 20.66 28.78
CA GLY A 363 9.46 21.64 28.96
C GLY A 363 9.90 21.71 30.43
N ARG A 364 10.73 22.68 30.79
CA ARG A 364 11.39 22.77 32.14
C ARG A 364 10.45 22.73 33.35
N SER A 365 9.11 22.85 33.20
CA SER A 365 8.16 22.88 34.32
C SER A 365 6.74 22.35 33.97
N GLY A 366 6.61 21.43 33.03
CA GLY A 366 5.31 20.88 32.61
C GLY A 366 4.66 19.97 33.67
N LYS A 367 3.31 19.82 33.68
CA LYS A 367 2.58 18.92 34.59
C LYS A 367 2.45 17.49 34.07
N SER A 368 1.85 17.30 32.86
CA SER A 368 1.56 15.97 32.29
C SER A 368 2.05 15.81 30.86
N GLY A 369 2.33 16.92 30.16
CA GLY A 369 2.70 16.92 28.73
C GLY A 369 1.60 16.37 27.79
N ILE A 370 0.37 16.20 28.27
CA ILE A 370 -0.77 15.66 27.51
C ILE A 370 -1.70 16.78 27.05
N GLY A 371 -1.94 17.79 27.87
CA GLY A 371 -2.96 18.83 27.63
C GLY A 371 -2.79 19.56 26.30
N LEU A 372 -1.56 20.00 25.94
CA LEU A 372 -1.30 20.66 24.65
C LEU A 372 -1.41 19.68 23.47
N ALA A 373 -1.00 18.43 23.64
CA ALA A 373 -1.16 17.40 22.64
C ALA A 373 -2.66 17.14 22.36
N LEU A 374 -3.46 17.01 23.41
CA LEU A 374 -4.91 16.87 23.31
C LEU A 374 -5.54 18.11 22.64
N THR A 375 -5.09 19.31 23.00
CA THR A 375 -5.51 20.56 22.34
C THR A 375 -5.29 20.49 20.84
N ARG A 376 -4.09 20.11 20.38
CA ARG A 376 -3.80 19.97 18.94
C ARG A 376 -4.74 19.00 18.26
N GLU A 377 -5.01 17.85 18.88
CA GLU A 377 -5.89 16.83 18.31
C GLU A 377 -7.36 17.33 18.24
N ILE A 378 -7.84 18.01 19.28
CA ILE A 378 -9.20 18.61 19.29
C ILE A 378 -9.32 19.65 18.16
N ILE A 379 -8.35 20.54 18.02
CA ILE A 379 -8.35 21.57 16.97
C ILE A 379 -8.29 20.92 15.58
N HIS A 380 -7.48 19.88 15.41
CA HIS A 380 -7.40 19.12 14.15
C HIS A 380 -8.73 18.43 13.80
N LEU A 381 -9.44 17.86 14.79
CA LEU A 381 -10.79 17.31 14.58
C LEU A 381 -11.77 18.37 14.08
N HIS A 382 -11.66 19.63 14.54
CA HIS A 382 -12.40 20.78 14.04
C HIS A 382 -11.88 21.35 12.71
N ARG A 383 -10.93 20.62 12.03
CA ARG A 383 -10.28 21.06 10.79
C ARG A 383 -9.52 22.38 10.95
N GLY A 384 -9.15 22.72 12.16
CA GLY A 384 -8.36 23.89 12.50
C GLY A 384 -6.85 23.62 12.54
N THR A 385 -6.11 24.64 12.90
CA THR A 385 -4.66 24.59 13.12
C THR A 385 -4.30 25.22 14.48
N SER A 386 -3.25 24.70 15.12
CA SER A 386 -2.69 25.24 16.35
C SER A 386 -1.20 25.51 16.16
N HIS A 387 -0.75 26.69 16.60
CA HIS A 387 0.64 27.13 16.53
C HIS A 387 1.06 27.71 17.87
N ALA A 388 2.35 27.68 18.13
CA ALA A 388 2.92 28.41 19.23
C ALA A 388 4.25 29.03 18.79
N TYR A 389 4.53 30.22 19.33
CA TYR A 389 5.72 30.99 19.03
C TYR A 389 5.97 32.01 20.16
N ASN A 390 7.15 32.59 20.18
CA ASN A 390 7.43 33.69 21.10
C ASN A 390 6.98 35.01 20.50
N GLY A 391 6.20 35.79 21.27
CA GLY A 391 5.84 37.16 20.96
C GLY A 391 6.95 38.17 21.33
N GLU A 392 6.57 39.46 21.31
CA GLU A 392 7.48 40.50 21.87
C GLU A 392 7.71 40.32 23.37
N THR A 393 6.69 39.80 24.06
CA THR A 393 6.72 39.41 25.47
C THR A 393 6.08 38.04 25.60
N GLY A 394 6.79 37.07 26.20
CA GLY A 394 6.27 35.76 26.54
C GLY A 394 5.89 34.85 25.37
N ALA A 395 5.14 33.78 25.64
CA ALA A 395 4.70 32.83 24.66
C ALA A 395 3.31 33.20 24.09
N VAL A 396 3.11 32.84 22.83
CA VAL A 396 1.84 33.01 22.11
C VAL A 396 1.37 31.63 21.63
N PHE A 397 0.15 31.28 22.01
CA PHE A 397 -0.58 30.13 21.47
C PHE A 397 -1.69 30.63 20.56
N GLU A 398 -1.73 30.17 19.34
CA GLU A 398 -2.69 30.57 18.33
C GLU A 398 -3.46 29.37 17.81
N ILE A 399 -4.79 29.46 17.88
CA ILE A 399 -5.73 28.48 17.33
C ILE A 399 -6.50 29.14 16.20
N SER A 400 -6.62 28.47 15.06
CA SER A 400 -7.45 28.90 13.95
C SER A 400 -8.45 27.81 13.60
N ILE A 401 -9.74 28.13 13.60
CA ILE A 401 -10.85 27.20 13.31
C ILE A 401 -11.64 27.75 12.12
N PRO A 402 -12.01 26.90 11.14
CA PRO A 402 -12.82 27.34 10.01
C PRO A 402 -14.22 27.75 10.46
N VAL A 403 -14.71 28.90 9.98
CA VAL A 403 -16.12 29.27 10.08
C VAL A 403 -16.91 28.38 9.14
N SER A 404 -17.74 27.49 9.69
CA SER A 404 -18.63 26.66 8.87
C SER A 404 -19.59 27.55 8.08
N ARG A 405 -19.69 27.28 6.78
CA ARG A 405 -20.79 27.80 5.96
C ARG A 405 -21.93 26.81 5.97
#